data_2cd8ddee462cefa5f2d031f18d997019
#
_entry.id   2cd8ddee462cefa5f2d031f18d997019
#
_cell.length_a   1.000
_cell.length_b   1.000
_cell.length_c   1.000
_cell.angle_alpha   90.00
_cell.angle_beta   90.00
_cell.angle_gamma   90.00
#
_symmetry.space_group_name_H-M   'P 1'
#
loop_
_entity.id
_entity.type
_entity.pdbx_description
1 polymer ?
#
loop_
_entity_poly.entity_id
_entity_poly.type
_entity_poly.pdbx_seq_one_letter_code
_entity_poly.pdbx_strand_id
1 'polypeptide(L)'
;MTGGGSGITTLAVLQSLAQARDTWGREAAGAIWDSAIVKLVLGGSANADDLSDISRLIGDRDVPEWSETRGAGPQGRSVSMQTRQRPILEPAEIRRIPLGHGLLMLRSAPPIMLRLSPWTERHDAKDLAAARSTFEAAMVASTDRA
;
A
#
# COMPACT_ATOMS: atom_id res chain seq x y z
N MET A 1 22.88 1.09 1.71
CA MET A 1 22.45 -0.11 0.93
C MET A 1 22.48 0.23 -0.55
N THR A 2 23.42 -0.30 -1.27
CA THR A 2 23.63 -0.03 -2.71
C THR A 2 23.33 -1.27 -3.58
N GLY A 3 22.27 -2.01 -3.24
CA GLY A 3 21.88 -3.20 -4.01
C GLY A 3 21.47 -2.94 -5.46
N GLY A 4 20.90 -1.76 -5.75
CA GLY A 4 20.41 -1.42 -7.08
C GLY A 4 21.51 -1.28 -8.15
N GLY A 5 22.73 -0.89 -7.76
CA GLY A 5 23.89 -0.82 -8.68
C GLY A 5 24.46 -2.19 -9.06
N SER A 6 24.11 -3.25 -8.33
CA SER A 6 24.58 -4.62 -8.56
C SER A 6 23.52 -5.52 -9.21
N GLY A 7 22.39 -4.94 -9.70
CA GLY A 7 21.29 -5.72 -10.29
C GLY A 7 20.50 -6.57 -9.31
N ILE A 8 20.65 -6.35 -7.99
CA ILE A 8 19.94 -7.09 -6.96
C ILE A 8 18.64 -6.36 -6.61
N THR A 9 17.50 -7.02 -6.83
CA THR A 9 16.18 -6.54 -6.40
C THR A 9 15.88 -7.06 -5.00
N THR A 10 15.57 -6.16 -4.08
CA THR A 10 15.18 -6.50 -2.71
C THR A 10 13.69 -6.29 -2.53
N LEU A 11 12.97 -7.30 -2.07
CA LEU A 11 11.57 -7.22 -1.67
C LEU A 11 11.49 -7.40 -0.15
N ALA A 12 11.04 -6.37 0.55
CA ALA A 12 10.74 -6.45 1.99
C ALA A 12 9.23 -6.61 2.18
N VAL A 13 8.81 -7.62 2.92
CA VAL A 13 7.41 -7.86 3.27
C VAL A 13 7.25 -7.61 4.76
N LEU A 14 6.37 -6.67 5.11
CA LEU A 14 6.11 -6.25 6.49
C LEU A 14 4.64 -6.48 6.82
N GLN A 15 4.35 -6.97 8.01
CA GLN A 15 2.97 -7.04 8.51
C GLN A 15 2.46 -5.67 8.96
N SER A 16 3.34 -4.85 9.54
CA SER A 16 3.08 -3.46 9.88
C SER A 16 4.40 -2.69 10.02
N LEU A 17 4.35 -1.37 9.87
CA LEU A 17 5.51 -0.52 10.15
C LEU A 17 5.81 -0.47 11.66
N ALA A 18 4.78 -0.59 12.50
CA ALA A 18 4.96 -0.65 13.96
C ALA A 18 5.83 -1.85 14.35
N GLN A 19 5.56 -3.04 13.80
CA GLN A 19 6.36 -4.23 14.06
C GLN A 19 7.79 -4.11 13.52
N ALA A 20 7.96 -3.49 12.35
CA ALA A 20 9.28 -3.23 11.80
C ALA A 20 10.10 -2.28 12.71
N ARG A 21 9.45 -1.24 13.26
CA ARG A 21 10.07 -0.29 14.22
C ARG A 21 10.45 -0.97 15.53
N ASP A 22 9.64 -1.92 16.00
CA ASP A 22 9.92 -2.70 17.20
C ASP A 22 11.11 -3.64 17.00
N THR A 23 11.18 -4.30 15.84
CA THR A 23 12.23 -5.29 15.53
C THR A 23 13.59 -4.65 15.21
N TRP A 24 13.60 -3.56 14.42
CA TRP A 24 14.84 -2.96 13.88
C TRP A 24 15.15 -1.57 14.41
N GLY A 25 14.26 -1.02 15.23
CA GLY A 25 14.32 0.38 15.67
C GLY A 25 13.69 1.34 14.65
N ARG A 26 13.27 2.48 15.14
CA ARG A 26 12.54 3.50 14.36
C ARG A 26 13.32 3.99 13.14
N GLU A 27 14.61 4.25 13.30
CA GLU A 27 15.46 4.80 12.24
C GLU A 27 15.69 3.80 11.11
N ALA A 28 16.01 2.54 11.43
CA ALA A 28 16.24 1.52 10.41
C ALA A 28 14.96 1.14 9.67
N ALA A 29 13.82 1.01 10.36
CA ALA A 29 12.53 0.79 9.73
C ALA A 29 12.13 1.96 8.82
N GLY A 30 12.37 3.20 9.26
CA GLY A 30 12.17 4.41 8.45
C GLY A 30 13.02 4.41 7.19
N ALA A 31 14.32 4.10 7.32
CA ALA A 31 15.24 4.05 6.18
C ALA A 31 14.84 2.99 5.13
N ILE A 32 14.34 1.83 5.57
CA ILE A 32 13.81 0.80 4.66
C ILE A 32 12.58 1.33 3.92
N TRP A 33 11.64 1.93 4.65
CA TRP A 33 10.43 2.51 4.08
C TRP A 33 10.73 3.63 3.07
N ASP A 34 11.59 4.57 3.42
CA ASP A 34 11.90 5.74 2.60
C ASP A 34 12.72 5.37 1.34
N SER A 35 13.61 4.38 1.47
CA SER A 35 14.41 3.90 0.33
C SER A 35 13.61 3.10 -0.70
N ALA A 36 12.46 2.55 -0.32
CA ALA A 36 11.62 1.77 -1.24
C ALA A 36 11.02 2.69 -2.32
N ILE A 37 11.36 2.44 -3.58
CA ILE A 37 10.82 3.15 -4.75
C ILE A 37 9.39 2.73 -5.03
N VAL A 38 9.10 1.46 -4.79
CA VAL A 38 7.79 0.83 -4.98
C VAL A 38 7.25 0.40 -3.62
N LYS A 39 6.04 0.80 -3.29
CA LYS A 39 5.32 0.38 -2.09
C LYS A 39 3.98 -0.23 -2.48
N LEU A 40 3.72 -1.44 -2.02
CA LEU A 40 2.44 -2.11 -2.20
C LEU A 40 1.77 -2.24 -0.84
N VAL A 41 0.63 -1.59 -0.68
CA VAL A 41 -0.17 -1.61 0.55
C VAL A 41 -1.37 -2.52 0.35
N LEU A 42 -1.51 -3.51 1.23
CA LEU A 42 -2.66 -4.41 1.26
C LEU A 42 -3.65 -3.96 2.34
N GLY A 43 -4.92 -4.31 2.18
CA GLY A 43 -5.93 -4.01 3.18
C GLY A 43 -5.76 -4.80 4.48
N GLY A 44 -6.56 -4.44 5.50
CA GLY A 44 -6.61 -5.16 6.75
C GLY A 44 -5.65 -4.68 7.85
N SER A 45 -4.83 -3.64 7.61
CA SER A 45 -4.01 -3.05 8.67
C SER A 45 -4.89 -2.50 9.79
N ALA A 46 -4.49 -2.75 11.04
CA ALA A 46 -5.17 -2.26 12.23
C ALA A 46 -4.50 -1.03 12.86
N ASN A 47 -3.29 -0.66 12.41
CA ASN A 47 -2.54 0.47 12.96
C ASN A 47 -3.03 1.78 12.33
N ALA A 48 -3.67 2.64 13.15
CA ALA A 48 -4.24 3.89 12.67
C ALA A 48 -3.18 4.91 12.23
N ASP A 49 -2.01 4.92 12.88
CA ASP A 49 -0.93 5.84 12.55
C ASP A 49 -0.31 5.48 11.19
N ASP A 50 -0.04 4.20 10.96
CA ASP A 50 0.47 3.72 9.67
C ASP A 50 -0.52 4.05 8.52
N LEU A 51 -1.83 3.86 8.75
CA LEU A 51 -2.86 4.20 7.76
C LEU A 51 -2.94 5.71 7.50
N SER A 52 -2.78 6.53 8.55
CA SER A 52 -2.77 7.98 8.43
C SER A 52 -1.53 8.49 7.69
N ASP A 53 -0.37 7.89 7.95
CA ASP A 53 0.87 8.20 7.24
C ASP A 53 0.77 7.85 5.75
N ILE A 54 0.18 6.70 5.41
CA ILE A 54 -0.09 6.30 4.03
C ILE A 54 -1.06 7.26 3.36
N SER A 55 -2.16 7.64 4.02
CA SER A 55 -3.14 8.59 3.50
C SER A 55 -2.50 9.94 3.19
N ARG A 56 -1.66 10.48 4.08
CA ARG A 56 -0.91 11.74 3.85
C ARG A 56 0.09 11.60 2.69
N LEU A 57 0.75 10.46 2.56
CA LEU A 57 1.70 10.21 1.47
C LEU A 57 1.01 10.16 0.09
N ILE A 58 -0.23 9.69 0.04
CA ILE A 58 -1.08 9.70 -1.16
C ILE A 58 -1.45 11.13 -1.54
N GLY A 59 -1.68 11.99 -0.54
CA GLY A 59 -2.03 13.39 -0.72
C GLY A 59 -3.53 13.66 -0.76
N ASP A 60 -3.84 14.93 -1.00
CA ASP A 60 -5.20 15.47 -0.99
C ASP A 60 -5.67 15.83 -2.39
N ARG A 61 -6.99 15.95 -2.54
CA ARG A 61 -7.66 16.46 -3.73
C ARG A 61 -8.63 17.58 -3.36
N ASP A 62 -8.82 18.49 -4.26
CA ASP A 62 -9.83 19.53 -4.15
C ASP A 62 -11.22 18.98 -4.49
N VAL A 63 -12.14 19.08 -3.53
CA VAL A 63 -13.52 18.64 -3.70
C VAL A 63 -14.44 19.85 -3.61
N PRO A 64 -15.27 20.15 -4.63
CA PRO A 64 -16.26 21.21 -4.53
C PRO A 64 -17.36 20.81 -3.53
N GLU A 65 -17.58 21.65 -2.53
CA GLU A 65 -18.64 21.51 -1.53
C GLU A 65 -19.68 22.61 -1.72
N TRP A 66 -20.93 22.22 -1.95
CA TRP A 66 -22.03 23.15 -2.15
C TRP A 66 -22.74 23.35 -0.80
N SER A 67 -22.82 24.59 -0.37
CA SER A 67 -23.59 24.97 0.82
C SER A 67 -24.82 25.75 0.40
N GLU A 68 -25.99 25.27 0.81
CA GLU A 68 -27.25 25.98 0.61
C GLU A 68 -27.71 26.57 1.94
N THR A 69 -27.80 27.88 2.01
CA THR A 69 -28.35 28.58 3.16
C THR A 69 -29.77 29.08 2.84
N ARG A 70 -30.73 28.63 3.64
CA ARG A 70 -32.11 29.14 3.60
C ARG A 70 -32.26 30.26 4.60
N GLY A 71 -32.46 31.50 4.11
CA GLY A 71 -32.83 32.65 4.91
C GLY A 71 -34.36 32.80 4.98
N ALA A 72 -34.87 33.47 6.02
CA ALA A 72 -36.27 33.81 6.15
C ALA A 72 -36.60 35.03 5.26
N GLY A 73 -37.21 34.78 4.07
CA GLY A 73 -37.68 35.85 3.17
C GLY A 73 -37.84 35.37 1.71
N PRO A 74 -38.54 36.11 0.87
CA PRO A 74 -38.86 35.69 -0.51
C PRO A 74 -37.65 35.52 -1.45
N GLN A 75 -36.46 35.92 -1.03
CA GLN A 75 -35.18 35.69 -1.76
C GLN A 75 -34.15 34.87 -0.95
N GLY A 76 -34.62 34.13 0.04
CA GLY A 76 -33.79 33.52 1.07
C GLY A 76 -33.01 32.29 0.69
N ARG A 77 -32.73 32.02 -0.59
CA ARG A 77 -31.90 30.87 -1.01
C ARG A 77 -30.57 31.39 -1.56
N SER A 78 -29.52 31.15 -0.83
CA SER A 78 -28.16 31.42 -1.29
C SER A 78 -27.42 30.10 -1.45
N VAL A 79 -26.81 29.86 -2.62
CA VAL A 79 -25.96 28.73 -2.91
C VAL A 79 -24.53 29.23 -3.00
N SER A 80 -23.66 28.77 -2.13
CA SER A 80 -22.24 29.06 -2.21
C SER A 80 -21.46 27.78 -2.52
N MET A 81 -20.47 27.88 -3.38
CA MET A 81 -19.53 26.81 -3.67
C MET A 81 -18.22 27.12 -2.96
N GLN A 82 -17.73 26.19 -2.18
CA GLN A 82 -16.42 26.25 -1.55
C GLN A 82 -15.61 25.02 -1.99
N THR A 83 -14.32 25.22 -2.25
CA THR A 83 -13.40 24.14 -2.51
C THR A 83 -12.80 23.69 -1.19
N ARG A 84 -12.89 22.41 -0.89
CA ARG A 84 -12.33 21.80 0.31
C ARG A 84 -11.32 20.73 -0.05
N GLN A 85 -10.15 20.78 0.58
CA GLN A 85 -9.16 19.72 0.46
C GLN A 85 -9.59 18.50 1.27
N ARG A 86 -9.60 17.35 0.62
CA ARG A 86 -9.85 16.05 1.26
C ARG A 86 -8.82 15.02 0.82
N PRO A 87 -8.43 14.08 1.68
CA PRO A 87 -7.56 12.98 1.29
C PRO A 87 -8.09 12.27 0.04
N ILE A 88 -7.19 11.91 -0.87
CA ILE A 88 -7.53 11.09 -2.06
C ILE A 88 -8.08 9.75 -1.61
N LEU A 89 -7.45 9.14 -0.57
CA LEU A 89 -7.94 7.97 0.14
C LEU A 89 -7.86 8.22 1.64
N GLU A 90 -8.99 8.07 2.31
CA GLU A 90 -9.04 8.15 3.77
C GLU A 90 -8.44 6.89 4.42
N PRO A 91 -7.88 6.97 5.66
CA PRO A 91 -7.36 5.82 6.38
C PRO A 91 -8.35 4.65 6.45
N ALA A 92 -9.65 4.96 6.60
CA ALA A 92 -10.71 3.97 6.64
C ALA A 92 -10.90 3.24 5.29
N GLU A 93 -10.66 3.91 4.17
CA GLU A 93 -10.73 3.33 2.83
C GLU A 93 -9.54 2.42 2.58
N ILE A 94 -8.34 2.84 2.96
CA ILE A 94 -7.11 2.03 2.87
C ILE A 94 -7.27 0.73 3.69
N ARG A 95 -7.80 0.83 4.90
CA ARG A 95 -8.09 -0.34 5.73
C ARG A 95 -9.04 -1.32 5.08
N ARG A 96 -10.02 -0.83 4.32
CA ARG A 96 -11.07 -1.63 3.67
C ARG A 96 -10.70 -2.15 2.29
N ILE A 97 -9.48 -1.98 1.82
CA ILE A 97 -9.04 -2.55 0.55
C ILE A 97 -9.37 -4.06 0.56
N PRO A 98 -10.15 -4.56 -0.41
CA PRO A 98 -10.61 -5.93 -0.41
C PRO A 98 -9.45 -6.93 -0.61
N LEU A 99 -9.64 -8.15 -0.13
CA LEU A 99 -8.73 -9.26 -0.44
C LEU A 99 -8.56 -9.40 -1.97
N GLY A 100 -7.33 -9.64 -2.41
CA GLY A 100 -6.99 -9.69 -3.84
C GLY A 100 -6.82 -8.31 -4.49
N HIS A 101 -6.81 -7.24 -3.71
CA HIS A 101 -6.48 -5.89 -4.19
C HIS A 101 -5.35 -5.29 -3.38
N GLY A 102 -4.68 -4.30 -3.96
CA GLY A 102 -3.60 -3.58 -3.30
C GLY A 102 -3.43 -2.18 -3.88
N LEU A 103 -2.95 -1.27 -3.07
CA LEU A 103 -2.61 0.08 -3.46
C LEU A 103 -1.12 0.13 -3.80
N LEU A 104 -0.80 0.39 -5.04
CA LEU A 104 0.57 0.58 -5.53
C LEU A 104 0.92 2.06 -5.48
N MET A 105 2.00 2.38 -4.80
CA MET A 105 2.61 3.70 -4.77
C MET A 105 4.00 3.64 -5.41
N LEU A 106 4.20 4.45 -6.43
CA LEU A 106 5.48 4.66 -7.08
C LEU A 106 5.98 6.06 -6.74
N ARG A 107 7.30 6.24 -6.66
CA ARG A 107 7.91 7.51 -6.22
C ARG A 107 7.37 8.75 -6.93
N SER A 108 7.07 8.66 -8.22
CA SER A 108 6.73 9.81 -9.08
C SER A 108 5.41 9.66 -9.85
N ALA A 109 4.61 8.64 -9.52
CA ALA A 109 3.32 8.41 -10.17
C ALA A 109 2.17 8.52 -9.16
N PRO A 110 0.97 8.92 -9.59
CA PRO A 110 -0.22 8.81 -8.76
C PRO A 110 -0.43 7.38 -8.24
N PRO A 111 -1.04 7.20 -7.07
CA PRO A 111 -1.33 5.89 -6.53
C PRO A 111 -2.30 5.12 -7.42
N ILE A 112 -2.09 3.82 -7.55
CA ILE A 112 -2.87 2.95 -8.45
C ILE A 112 -3.49 1.82 -7.62
N MET A 113 -4.80 1.63 -7.73
CA MET A 113 -5.46 0.44 -7.18
C MET A 113 -5.25 -0.73 -8.13
N LEU A 114 -4.65 -1.80 -7.62
CA LEU A 114 -4.36 -3.02 -8.37
C LEU A 114 -5.29 -4.16 -7.96
N ARG A 115 -5.65 -4.99 -8.93
CA ARG A 115 -6.13 -6.34 -8.68
C ARG A 115 -4.93 -7.27 -8.68
N LEU A 116 -4.78 -8.06 -7.64
CA LEU A 116 -3.69 -9.03 -7.48
C LEU A 116 -4.20 -10.40 -7.96
N SER A 117 -3.44 -11.03 -8.84
CA SER A 117 -3.72 -12.40 -9.28
C SER A 117 -2.74 -13.34 -8.57
N PRO A 118 -3.21 -14.36 -7.84
CA PRO A 118 -2.34 -15.34 -7.24
C PRO A 118 -1.59 -16.13 -8.33
N TRP A 119 -0.37 -16.56 -8.01
CA TRP A 119 0.46 -17.30 -8.97
C TRP A 119 -0.21 -18.60 -9.45
N THR A 120 -1.11 -19.17 -8.65
CA THR A 120 -1.89 -20.37 -8.98
C THR A 120 -2.88 -20.18 -10.13
N GLU A 121 -3.25 -18.93 -10.45
CA GLU A 121 -4.13 -18.58 -11.56
C GLU A 121 -3.35 -18.20 -12.84
N ARG A 122 -2.03 -18.19 -12.78
CA ARG A 122 -1.18 -17.88 -13.94
C ARG A 122 -1.17 -19.05 -14.93
N HIS A 123 -0.94 -18.75 -16.21
CA HIS A 123 -0.85 -19.76 -17.28
C HIS A 123 0.33 -20.73 -17.06
N ASP A 124 1.41 -20.28 -16.39
CA ASP A 124 2.61 -21.05 -16.06
C ASP A 124 2.58 -21.65 -14.63
N ALA A 125 1.42 -21.68 -13.98
CA ALA A 125 1.26 -22.16 -12.60
C ALA A 125 1.77 -23.59 -12.38
N LYS A 126 1.57 -24.47 -13.37
CA LYS A 126 2.03 -25.86 -13.30
C LYS A 126 3.55 -25.97 -13.30
N ASP A 127 4.23 -25.18 -14.15
CA ASP A 127 5.68 -25.16 -14.25
C ASP A 127 6.30 -24.57 -12.99
N LEU A 128 5.69 -23.50 -12.44
CA LEU A 128 6.10 -22.92 -11.15
C LEU A 128 5.93 -23.89 -9.98
N ALA A 129 4.83 -24.66 -9.95
CA ALA A 129 4.61 -25.67 -8.93
C ALA A 129 5.64 -26.81 -9.01
N ALA A 130 5.98 -27.27 -10.22
CA ALA A 130 6.99 -28.29 -10.44
C ALA A 130 8.39 -27.79 -10.02
N ALA A 131 8.76 -26.58 -10.41
CA ALA A 131 10.02 -25.95 -10.04
C ALA A 131 10.15 -25.79 -8.50
N ARG A 132 9.06 -25.35 -7.84
CA ARG A 132 9.00 -25.27 -6.38
C ARG A 132 9.23 -26.62 -5.71
N SER A 133 8.52 -27.66 -6.15
CA SER A 133 8.66 -29.01 -5.60
C SER A 133 10.08 -29.54 -5.74
N THR A 134 10.72 -29.33 -6.89
CA THR A 134 12.13 -29.72 -7.13
C THR A 134 13.08 -28.98 -6.17
N PHE A 135 12.87 -27.68 -5.96
CA PHE A 135 13.69 -26.89 -5.07
C PHE A 135 13.53 -27.32 -3.60
N GLU A 136 12.29 -27.54 -3.16
CA GLU A 136 11.99 -28.02 -1.79
C GLU A 136 12.64 -29.39 -1.53
N ALA A 137 12.58 -30.31 -2.49
CA ALA A 137 13.25 -31.62 -2.37
C ALA A 137 14.77 -31.47 -2.28
N ALA A 138 15.39 -30.58 -3.04
CA ALA A 138 16.83 -30.33 -2.98
C ALA A 138 17.25 -29.71 -1.64
N MET A 139 16.45 -28.82 -1.08
CA MET A 139 16.70 -28.22 0.25
C MET A 139 16.66 -29.28 1.36
N VAL A 140 15.66 -30.17 1.38
CA VAL A 140 15.57 -31.25 2.36
C VAL A 140 16.78 -32.16 2.26
N ALA A 141 17.17 -32.56 1.04
CA ALA A 141 18.34 -33.42 0.81
C ALA A 141 19.67 -32.76 1.24
N SER A 142 19.77 -31.45 1.25
CA SER A 142 20.94 -30.70 1.72
C SER A 142 21.01 -30.63 3.25
N THR A 143 19.86 -30.58 3.92
CA THR A 143 19.77 -30.49 5.38
C THR A 143 20.11 -31.86 6.04
N ASP A 144 19.76 -32.98 5.40
CA ASP A 144 20.08 -34.34 5.90
C ASP A 144 21.57 -34.70 5.77
N ARG A 145 22.38 -33.87 5.11
CA ARG A 145 23.83 -34.08 4.94
C ARG A 145 24.69 -33.23 5.87
N ALA A 146 24.11 -32.38 6.67
CA ALA A 146 24.81 -31.50 7.62
C ALA A 146 24.70 -32.03 9.05
#